data_2ee90fb9d908765a6d5d18343ae1a86f
#
_entry.id   2ee90fb9d908765a6d5d18343ae1a86f
#
_cell.length_a   1.000
_cell.length_b   1.000
_cell.length_c   1.000
_cell.angle_alpha   90.00
_cell.angle_beta   90.00
_cell.angle_gamma   90.00
#
_symmetry.space_group_name_H-M   'P 1'
#
loop_
_entity.id
_entity.type
_entity.pdbx_description
1 polymer ?
#
loop_
_entity_poly.entity_id
_entity_poly.type
_entity_poly.pdbx_seq_one_letter_code
_entity_poly.pdbx_strand_id
1 'polypeptide(L)'
;MKKRSKAAIYKIVSAFLCALMLFSLCACDSESEGYPKPTDKFFVNDFAAVLNDADAQTVYNEGAALYEATKAQAVVITVEDLGGEEASDYALNIGREWGVGDKDEDNGVVILLSRDDREIYIAVGYGLEGALPDSKTGRIIDTYGIPYFSADDFSTGLVGIYNSVVNEIYIEYGLTPDENYTPIATLPQSEDESEVSAVKVLVSWIVLIVLLSLFFAVFGRHGGLFIFGSPRFFGGGNFHNHGGFGGSSGGFGGFSGGGGSFGGGGAGRKF
;
A
#
# COMPACT_ATOMS: atom_id res chain seq x y z
N MET A 1 -25.85 11.06 64.22
CA MET A 1 -26.04 11.72 62.89
C MET A 1 -24.89 11.47 61.89
N LYS A 2 -23.72 10.98 62.25
CA LYS A 2 -22.54 10.81 61.38
C LYS A 2 -22.56 9.61 60.41
N LYS A 3 -23.39 8.57 60.70
CA LYS A 3 -23.45 7.33 59.89
C LYS A 3 -24.25 7.47 58.57
N ARG A 4 -25.31 8.36 58.56
CA ARG A 4 -26.17 8.59 57.36
C ARG A 4 -25.46 9.37 56.26
N SER A 5 -24.53 10.24 56.60
CA SER A 5 -23.75 11.06 55.63
C SER A 5 -22.77 10.19 54.80
N LYS A 6 -22.12 9.19 55.41
CA LYS A 6 -21.18 8.30 54.69
C LYS A 6 -21.91 7.42 53.65
N ALA A 7 -23.09 6.90 53.99
CA ALA A 7 -23.88 6.06 53.06
C ALA A 7 -24.39 6.86 51.81
N ALA A 8 -24.69 8.15 52.01
CA ALA A 8 -25.07 9.00 50.89
C ALA A 8 -23.85 9.28 49.94
N ILE A 9 -22.67 9.50 50.50
CA ILE A 9 -21.44 9.71 49.73
C ILE A 9 -21.10 8.48 48.93
N TYR A 10 -21.17 7.26 49.49
CA TYR A 10 -20.93 6.02 48.74
C TYR A 10 -21.91 5.79 47.60
N LYS A 11 -23.19 6.15 47.76
CA LYS A 11 -24.17 6.07 46.68
C LYS A 11 -23.87 7.04 45.54
N ILE A 12 -23.45 8.28 45.87
CA ILE A 12 -23.08 9.28 44.86
C ILE A 12 -21.81 8.87 44.10
N VAL A 13 -20.79 8.38 44.80
CA VAL A 13 -19.55 7.88 44.20
C VAL A 13 -19.80 6.65 43.33
N SER A 14 -20.65 5.72 43.78
CA SER A 14 -21.03 4.55 43.00
C SER A 14 -21.83 4.94 41.73
N ALA A 15 -22.76 5.89 41.85
CA ALA A 15 -23.50 6.40 40.69
C ALA A 15 -22.60 7.12 39.69
N PHE A 16 -21.62 7.87 40.17
CA PHE A 16 -20.65 8.57 39.33
C PHE A 16 -19.70 7.57 38.62
N LEU A 17 -19.27 6.52 39.33
CA LEU A 17 -18.46 5.46 38.75
C LEU A 17 -19.21 4.65 37.69
N CYS A 18 -20.52 4.35 37.93
CA CYS A 18 -21.37 3.74 36.91
C CYS A 18 -21.60 4.63 35.71
N ALA A 19 -21.80 5.95 35.90
CA ALA A 19 -21.93 6.90 34.81
C ALA A 19 -20.64 7.02 33.99
N LEU A 20 -19.47 6.97 34.66
CA LEU A 20 -18.17 6.96 33.98
C LEU A 20 -17.94 5.67 33.15
N MET A 21 -18.38 4.51 33.68
CA MET A 21 -18.34 3.24 32.94
C MET A 21 -19.31 3.22 31.75
N LEU A 22 -20.49 3.82 31.88
CA LEU A 22 -21.45 3.92 30.78
C LEU A 22 -20.98 4.90 29.70
N PHE A 23 -20.23 5.95 30.06
CA PHE A 23 -19.62 6.87 29.09
C PHE A 23 -18.45 6.24 28.33
N SER A 24 -17.76 5.28 28.93
CA SER A 24 -16.67 4.49 28.28
C SER A 24 -17.19 3.47 27.27
N LEU A 25 -18.49 3.13 27.29
CA LEU A 25 -19.14 2.22 26.33
C LEU A 25 -19.68 2.93 25.09
N CYS A 26 -19.65 4.28 25.05
CA CYS A 26 -19.84 5.09 23.85
C CYS A 26 -18.49 5.33 23.13
N ALA A 27 -17.57 4.37 23.15
CA ALA A 27 -16.49 4.32 22.17
C ALA A 27 -17.14 4.06 20.82
N CYS A 28 -17.01 5.02 19.93
CA CYS A 28 -17.41 4.91 18.54
C CYS A 28 -17.12 3.50 18.00
N ASP A 29 -18.19 2.77 17.65
CA ASP A 29 -18.09 1.91 16.50
C ASP A 29 -17.84 2.87 15.32
N SER A 30 -16.57 3.03 14.93
CA SER A 30 -16.27 3.31 13.55
C SER A 30 -16.69 2.03 12.83
N GLU A 31 -17.91 2.00 12.30
CA GLU A 31 -18.22 1.12 11.20
C GLU A 31 -17.07 1.33 10.23
N SER A 32 -16.26 0.31 10.03
CA SER A 32 -15.40 0.24 8.87
C SER A 32 -16.38 0.18 7.69
N GLU A 33 -16.71 1.35 7.14
CA GLU A 33 -17.33 1.39 5.82
C GLU A 33 -16.37 0.60 4.94
N GLY A 34 -16.87 -0.52 4.37
CA GLY A 34 -16.08 -1.34 3.46
C GLY A 34 -15.56 -0.48 2.31
N TYR A 35 -14.61 -0.97 1.55
CA TYR A 35 -14.04 -0.24 0.41
C TYR A 35 -15.15 0.32 -0.50
N PRO A 36 -14.93 1.50 -1.11
CA PRO A 36 -15.90 2.07 -2.05
C PRO A 36 -16.16 1.07 -3.18
N LYS A 37 -17.35 1.09 -3.75
CA LYS A 37 -17.67 0.24 -4.91
C LYS A 37 -17.13 0.87 -6.19
N PRO A 38 -16.71 0.05 -7.18
CA PRO A 38 -16.24 0.58 -8.45
C PRO A 38 -17.35 1.40 -9.12
N THR A 39 -16.94 2.45 -9.80
CA THR A 39 -17.86 3.28 -10.62
C THR A 39 -18.19 2.57 -11.95
N ASP A 40 -19.15 3.11 -12.69
CA ASP A 40 -19.46 2.63 -14.05
C ASP A 40 -18.26 2.75 -15.01
N LYS A 41 -17.32 3.64 -14.70
CA LYS A 41 -16.03 3.79 -15.39
C LYS A 41 -14.94 2.98 -14.68
N PHE A 42 -15.03 1.68 -14.71
CA PHE A 42 -14.21 0.76 -13.93
C PHE A 42 -12.71 1.08 -13.87
N PHE A 43 -12.11 1.59 -14.95
CA PHE A 43 -10.67 1.90 -15.01
C PHE A 43 -10.30 3.19 -14.28
N VAL A 44 -11.27 4.06 -13.96
CA VAL A 44 -11.04 5.33 -13.25
C VAL A 44 -12.08 5.55 -12.17
N ASN A 45 -11.66 5.57 -10.93
CA ASN A 45 -12.51 5.69 -9.74
C ASN A 45 -11.98 6.82 -8.86
N ASP A 46 -12.37 8.04 -9.20
CA ASP A 46 -11.86 9.26 -8.57
C ASP A 46 -12.79 9.72 -7.43
N PHE A 47 -12.68 9.08 -6.26
CA PHE A 47 -13.49 9.43 -5.09
C PHE A 47 -12.96 10.67 -4.36
N ALA A 48 -11.67 11.01 -4.50
CA ALA A 48 -11.07 12.22 -3.93
C ALA A 48 -11.24 13.47 -4.82
N ALA A 49 -11.84 13.32 -6.00
CA ALA A 49 -12.06 14.41 -6.98
C ALA A 49 -10.76 15.17 -7.33
N VAL A 50 -9.68 14.43 -7.58
CA VAL A 50 -8.35 14.97 -7.91
C VAL A 50 -8.02 14.94 -9.41
N LEU A 51 -8.79 14.19 -10.20
CA LEU A 51 -8.65 14.13 -11.65
C LEU A 51 -9.53 15.19 -12.32
N ASN A 52 -9.00 15.87 -13.31
CA ASN A 52 -9.85 16.65 -14.20
C ASN A 52 -10.56 15.75 -15.21
N ASP A 53 -11.67 16.23 -15.80
CA ASP A 53 -12.50 15.43 -16.72
C ASP A 53 -11.75 14.89 -17.94
N ALA A 54 -10.80 15.67 -18.49
CA ALA A 54 -10.04 15.27 -19.67
C ALA A 54 -9.06 14.13 -19.34
N ASP A 55 -8.37 14.22 -18.21
CA ASP A 55 -7.44 13.21 -17.74
C ASP A 55 -8.18 11.93 -17.31
N ALA A 56 -9.30 12.07 -16.61
CA ALA A 56 -10.17 10.92 -16.28
C ALA A 56 -10.65 10.20 -17.54
N GLN A 57 -10.99 10.93 -18.60
CA GLN A 57 -11.38 10.33 -19.87
C GLN A 57 -10.22 9.66 -20.58
N THR A 58 -9.00 10.23 -20.49
CA THR A 58 -7.76 9.61 -21.02
C THR A 58 -7.49 8.28 -20.35
N VAL A 59 -7.46 8.24 -19.00
CA VAL A 59 -7.27 7.01 -18.22
C VAL A 59 -8.32 5.94 -18.61
N TYR A 60 -9.59 6.34 -18.73
CA TYR A 60 -10.65 5.42 -19.12
C TYR A 60 -10.43 4.83 -20.51
N ASN A 61 -10.11 5.67 -21.50
CA ASN A 61 -9.92 5.22 -22.89
C ASN A 61 -8.72 4.29 -23.02
N GLU A 62 -7.60 4.62 -22.38
CA GLU A 62 -6.39 3.79 -22.37
C GLU A 62 -6.61 2.47 -21.65
N GLY A 63 -7.33 2.48 -20.52
CA GLY A 63 -7.67 1.26 -19.79
C GLY A 63 -8.58 0.33 -20.61
N ALA A 64 -9.56 0.88 -21.30
CA ALA A 64 -10.42 0.13 -22.20
C ALA A 64 -9.62 -0.47 -23.39
N ALA A 65 -8.71 0.31 -23.98
CA ALA A 65 -7.86 -0.16 -25.08
C ALA A 65 -6.89 -1.26 -24.61
N LEU A 66 -6.29 -1.09 -23.45
CA LEU A 66 -5.43 -2.11 -22.82
C LEU A 66 -6.19 -3.42 -22.60
N TYR A 67 -7.39 -3.34 -22.01
CA TYR A 67 -8.22 -4.51 -21.77
C TYR A 67 -8.64 -5.23 -23.06
N GLU A 68 -9.00 -4.49 -24.09
CA GLU A 68 -9.33 -5.09 -25.40
C GLU A 68 -8.13 -5.83 -26.01
N ALA A 69 -6.94 -5.25 -25.90
CA ALA A 69 -5.73 -5.80 -26.50
C ALA A 69 -5.14 -6.98 -25.72
N THR A 70 -5.21 -6.97 -24.38
CA THR A 70 -4.42 -7.88 -23.53
C THR A 70 -5.24 -8.62 -22.48
N LYS A 71 -6.47 -8.19 -22.22
CA LYS A 71 -7.29 -8.55 -21.05
C LYS A 71 -6.71 -8.12 -19.70
N ALA A 72 -5.54 -7.48 -19.67
CA ALA A 72 -5.03 -6.86 -18.46
C ALA A 72 -5.89 -5.67 -18.05
N GLN A 73 -5.96 -5.42 -16.75
CA GLN A 73 -6.73 -4.32 -16.17
C GLN A 73 -5.82 -3.45 -15.30
N ALA A 74 -5.63 -2.20 -15.71
CA ALA A 74 -5.03 -1.17 -14.90
C ALA A 74 -6.12 -0.21 -14.40
N VAL A 75 -6.23 -0.03 -13.09
CA VAL A 75 -7.30 0.76 -12.47
C VAL A 75 -6.70 1.86 -11.61
N VAL A 76 -7.15 3.09 -11.80
CA VAL A 76 -6.86 4.22 -10.91
C VAL A 76 -7.95 4.34 -9.87
N ILE A 77 -7.57 4.44 -8.62
CA ILE A 77 -8.44 4.66 -7.47
C ILE A 77 -7.88 5.82 -6.66
N THR A 78 -8.68 6.85 -6.45
CA THR A 78 -8.31 7.94 -5.54
C THR A 78 -9.28 7.96 -4.36
N VAL A 79 -8.76 8.14 -3.16
CA VAL A 79 -9.54 8.26 -1.94
C VAL A 79 -9.14 9.50 -1.16
N GLU A 80 -10.02 10.01 -0.30
CA GLU A 80 -9.67 11.14 0.56
C GLU A 80 -8.62 10.73 1.58
N ASP A 81 -8.87 9.65 2.31
CA ASP A 81 -7.96 9.04 3.29
C ASP A 81 -8.10 7.51 3.28
N LEU A 82 -7.16 6.83 3.92
CA LEU A 82 -7.11 5.36 4.03
C LEU A 82 -7.79 4.82 5.29
N GLY A 83 -8.39 5.67 6.11
CA GLY A 83 -9.01 5.25 7.38
C GLY A 83 -8.01 4.68 8.40
N GLY A 84 -6.73 4.94 8.22
CA GLY A 84 -5.63 4.41 9.06
C GLY A 84 -5.10 3.05 8.62
N GLU A 85 -5.54 2.53 7.49
CA GLU A 85 -4.97 1.32 6.86
C GLU A 85 -3.68 1.70 6.11
N GLU A 86 -2.74 0.76 5.98
CA GLU A 86 -1.54 0.94 5.14
C GLU A 86 -1.94 0.95 3.66
N ALA A 87 -1.35 1.84 2.86
CA ALA A 87 -1.71 1.96 1.44
C ALA A 87 -1.51 0.67 0.64
N SER A 88 -0.50 -0.14 1.00
CA SER A 88 -0.28 -1.47 0.42
C SER A 88 -1.45 -2.40 0.66
N ASP A 89 -1.92 -2.49 1.92
CA ASP A 89 -3.00 -3.38 2.30
C ASP A 89 -4.31 -2.92 1.68
N TYR A 90 -4.59 -1.61 1.72
CA TYR A 90 -5.77 -1.01 1.08
C TYR A 90 -5.82 -1.32 -0.41
N ALA A 91 -4.72 -1.09 -1.15
CA ALA A 91 -4.64 -1.35 -2.59
C ALA A 91 -4.83 -2.83 -2.94
N LEU A 92 -4.23 -3.72 -2.16
CA LEU A 92 -4.38 -5.17 -2.33
C LEU A 92 -5.80 -5.65 -2.04
N ASN A 93 -6.38 -5.16 -0.95
CA ASN A 93 -7.71 -5.59 -0.52
C ASN A 93 -8.78 -5.09 -1.47
N ILE A 94 -8.74 -3.81 -1.87
CA ILE A 94 -9.71 -3.26 -2.84
C ILE A 94 -9.55 -3.91 -4.22
N GLY A 95 -8.31 -4.18 -4.65
CA GLY A 95 -8.03 -4.89 -5.91
C GLY A 95 -8.62 -6.30 -5.93
N ARG A 96 -8.50 -7.02 -4.82
CA ARG A 96 -9.11 -8.36 -4.64
C ARG A 96 -10.63 -8.30 -4.55
N GLU A 97 -11.19 -7.34 -3.81
CA GLU A 97 -12.64 -7.18 -3.66
C GLU A 97 -13.30 -6.85 -5.00
N TRP A 98 -12.67 -5.98 -5.80
CA TRP A 98 -13.17 -5.63 -7.13
C TRP A 98 -12.83 -6.68 -8.19
N GLY A 99 -11.94 -7.63 -7.88
CA GLY A 99 -11.47 -8.65 -8.79
C GLY A 99 -10.71 -8.08 -9.98
N VAL A 100 -9.85 -7.07 -9.76
CA VAL A 100 -9.09 -6.41 -10.82
C VAL A 100 -8.13 -7.40 -11.50
N GLY A 101 -8.17 -7.46 -12.83
CA GLY A 101 -7.41 -8.40 -13.63
C GLY A 101 -8.20 -9.67 -13.99
N ASP A 102 -7.66 -10.48 -14.90
CA ASP A 102 -8.20 -11.78 -15.25
C ASP A 102 -7.80 -12.82 -14.21
N LYS A 103 -8.73 -13.72 -13.85
CA LYS A 103 -8.53 -14.73 -12.78
C LYS A 103 -7.53 -15.82 -13.14
N ASP A 104 -7.32 -16.06 -14.44
CA ASP A 104 -6.43 -17.11 -14.94
C ASP A 104 -5.03 -16.54 -15.24
N GLU A 105 -4.95 -15.24 -15.55
CA GLU A 105 -3.72 -14.52 -15.90
C GLU A 105 -3.15 -13.68 -14.74
N ASP A 106 -3.97 -13.37 -13.72
CA ASP A 106 -3.61 -12.49 -12.58
C ASP A 106 -2.97 -11.15 -12.99
N ASN A 107 -3.47 -10.57 -14.10
CA ASN A 107 -2.90 -9.44 -14.81
C ASN A 107 -3.57 -8.10 -14.46
N GLY A 108 -3.85 -7.90 -13.18
CA GLY A 108 -4.41 -6.67 -12.63
C GLY A 108 -3.35 -5.72 -12.10
N VAL A 109 -3.59 -4.40 -12.21
CA VAL A 109 -2.82 -3.35 -11.54
C VAL A 109 -3.78 -2.36 -10.89
N VAL A 110 -3.54 -2.03 -9.62
CA VAL A 110 -4.24 -0.98 -8.89
C VAL A 110 -3.28 0.16 -8.61
N ILE A 111 -3.62 1.36 -9.06
CA ILE A 111 -2.91 2.60 -8.76
C ILE A 111 -3.77 3.36 -7.76
N LEU A 112 -3.41 3.31 -6.48
CA LEU A 112 -4.13 3.95 -5.38
C LEU A 112 -3.44 5.25 -4.98
N LEU A 113 -4.19 6.36 -4.94
CA LEU A 113 -3.76 7.63 -4.37
C LEU A 113 -4.65 7.98 -3.18
N SER A 114 -4.08 8.20 -2.02
CA SER A 114 -4.73 8.87 -0.89
C SER A 114 -4.30 10.34 -0.85
N ARG A 115 -5.30 11.24 -0.98
CA ARG A 115 -5.04 12.68 -1.06
C ARG A 115 -4.55 13.25 0.27
N ASP A 116 -5.26 12.95 1.36
CA ASP A 116 -5.01 13.57 2.66
C ASP A 116 -3.83 12.92 3.39
N ASP A 117 -3.62 11.59 3.21
CA ASP A 117 -2.43 10.88 3.70
C ASP A 117 -1.18 11.20 2.89
N ARG A 118 -1.33 11.82 1.71
CA ARG A 118 -0.26 12.11 0.74
C ARG A 118 0.54 10.85 0.40
N GLU A 119 -0.17 9.81 0.01
CA GLU A 119 0.42 8.51 -0.25
C GLU A 119 -0.09 7.94 -1.57
N ILE A 120 0.82 7.37 -2.36
CA ILE A 120 0.56 6.64 -3.59
C ILE A 120 1.06 5.21 -3.44
N TYR A 121 0.30 4.24 -3.93
CA TYR A 121 0.73 2.85 -4.01
C TYR A 121 0.30 2.23 -5.34
N ILE A 122 1.19 1.45 -5.96
CA ILE A 122 0.87 0.63 -7.13
C ILE A 122 0.94 -0.82 -6.69
N ALA A 123 -0.21 -1.51 -6.65
CA ALA A 123 -0.29 -2.94 -6.43
C ALA A 123 -0.33 -3.68 -7.77
N VAL A 124 0.47 -4.72 -7.89
CA VAL A 124 0.65 -5.50 -9.12
C VAL A 124 0.19 -6.93 -8.90
N GLY A 125 -0.63 -7.45 -9.82
CA GLY A 125 -1.03 -8.86 -9.84
C GLY A 125 0.12 -9.78 -10.24
N TYR A 126 0.07 -11.03 -9.82
CA TYR A 126 1.14 -12.02 -10.04
C TYR A 126 1.58 -12.15 -11.50
N GLY A 127 0.63 -12.08 -12.45
CA GLY A 127 0.92 -12.21 -13.88
C GLY A 127 1.73 -11.05 -14.47
N LEU A 128 1.80 -9.92 -13.77
CA LEU A 128 2.52 -8.73 -14.22
C LEU A 128 3.76 -8.39 -13.38
N GLU A 129 4.10 -9.19 -12.36
CA GLU A 129 5.30 -8.94 -11.54
C GLU A 129 6.60 -8.96 -12.37
N GLY A 130 6.64 -9.73 -13.46
CA GLY A 130 7.75 -9.71 -14.41
C GLY A 130 7.89 -8.40 -15.17
N ALA A 131 6.77 -7.83 -15.60
CA ALA A 131 6.71 -6.55 -16.32
C ALA A 131 6.94 -5.36 -15.40
N LEU A 132 6.34 -5.40 -14.21
CA LEU A 132 6.26 -4.32 -13.22
C LEU A 132 6.77 -4.79 -11.84
N PRO A 133 8.05 -5.19 -11.72
CA PRO A 133 8.63 -5.49 -10.41
C PRO A 133 8.67 -4.23 -9.53
N ASP A 134 8.74 -4.40 -8.20
CA ASP A 134 8.70 -3.32 -7.20
C ASP A 134 9.67 -2.17 -7.51
N SER A 135 10.88 -2.49 -7.98
CA SER A 135 11.88 -1.50 -8.34
C SER A 135 11.46 -0.65 -9.55
N LYS A 136 10.73 -1.23 -10.50
CA LYS A 136 10.23 -0.52 -11.68
C LYS A 136 9.01 0.33 -11.31
N THR A 137 8.06 -0.22 -10.54
CA THR A 137 6.90 0.52 -10.05
C THR A 137 7.32 1.71 -9.18
N GLY A 138 8.31 1.52 -8.30
CA GLY A 138 8.90 2.62 -7.52
C GLY A 138 9.47 3.72 -8.41
N ARG A 139 10.24 3.37 -9.46
CA ARG A 139 10.79 4.35 -10.41
C ARG A 139 9.71 5.06 -11.23
N ILE A 140 8.63 4.38 -11.59
CA ILE A 140 7.48 5.01 -12.26
C ILE A 140 6.89 6.10 -11.36
N ILE A 141 6.65 5.79 -10.08
CA ILE A 141 6.14 6.78 -9.12
C ILE A 141 7.12 7.94 -8.96
N ASP A 142 8.40 7.66 -8.77
CA ASP A 142 9.43 8.69 -8.55
C ASP A 142 9.61 9.61 -9.77
N THR A 143 9.47 9.06 -10.98
CA THR A 143 9.68 9.82 -12.23
C THR A 143 8.44 10.60 -12.63
N TYR A 144 7.26 9.98 -12.60
CA TYR A 144 6.05 10.53 -13.19
C TYR A 144 5.02 11.02 -12.18
N GLY A 145 5.13 10.63 -10.90
CA GLY A 145 4.19 11.00 -9.84
C GLY A 145 4.73 12.08 -8.92
N ILE A 146 5.81 11.78 -8.18
CA ILE A 146 6.32 12.61 -7.08
C ILE A 146 6.56 14.08 -7.45
N PRO A 147 7.14 14.42 -8.62
CA PRO A 147 7.36 15.82 -8.98
C PRO A 147 6.07 16.63 -9.07
N TYR A 148 4.98 16.01 -9.51
CA TYR A 148 3.66 16.64 -9.65
C TYR A 148 2.88 16.63 -8.34
N PHE A 149 2.88 15.50 -7.61
CA PHE A 149 2.18 15.37 -6.31
C PHE A 149 2.73 16.35 -5.26
N SER A 150 4.04 16.60 -5.28
CA SER A 150 4.67 17.60 -4.41
C SER A 150 4.20 19.04 -4.69
N ALA A 151 3.65 19.28 -5.89
CA ALA A 151 3.08 20.54 -6.32
C ALA A 151 1.53 20.53 -6.28
N ASP A 152 0.92 19.52 -5.68
CA ASP A 152 -0.53 19.26 -5.63
C ASP A 152 -1.18 19.08 -7.03
N ASP A 153 -0.40 18.82 -8.06
CA ASP A 153 -0.88 18.48 -9.42
C ASP A 153 -1.12 16.96 -9.53
N PHE A 154 -2.11 16.47 -8.81
CA PHE A 154 -2.43 15.04 -8.76
C PHE A 154 -2.84 14.48 -10.12
N SER A 155 -3.60 15.25 -10.90
CA SER A 155 -4.12 14.82 -12.19
C SER A 155 -3.01 14.47 -13.17
N THR A 156 -2.07 15.40 -13.37
CA THR A 156 -0.92 15.19 -14.27
C THR A 156 -0.05 14.02 -13.81
N GLY A 157 0.23 13.93 -12.50
CA GLY A 157 1.03 12.84 -11.95
C GLY A 157 0.37 11.47 -12.13
N LEU A 158 -0.94 11.36 -11.88
CA LEU A 158 -1.67 10.10 -12.06
C LEU A 158 -1.71 9.64 -13.51
N VAL A 159 -1.95 10.56 -14.46
CA VAL A 159 -1.92 10.23 -15.90
C VAL A 159 -0.52 9.78 -16.32
N GLY A 160 0.54 10.46 -15.85
CA GLY A 160 1.92 10.06 -16.14
C GLY A 160 2.26 8.66 -15.65
N ILE A 161 1.86 8.32 -14.41
CA ILE A 161 2.01 6.97 -13.84
C ILE A 161 1.21 5.97 -14.67
N TYR A 162 -0.08 6.27 -14.94
CA TYR A 162 -0.96 5.37 -15.65
C TYR A 162 -0.44 5.02 -17.04
N ASN A 163 -0.05 6.02 -17.81
CA ASN A 163 0.53 5.83 -19.14
C ASN A 163 1.79 4.98 -19.09
N SER A 164 2.65 5.20 -18.09
CA SER A 164 3.86 4.39 -17.91
C SER A 164 3.53 2.93 -17.61
N VAL A 165 2.57 2.67 -16.73
CA VAL A 165 2.12 1.31 -16.40
C VAL A 165 1.54 0.62 -17.63
N VAL A 166 0.65 1.28 -18.36
CA VAL A 166 0.03 0.73 -19.59
C VAL A 166 1.08 0.39 -20.65
N ASN A 167 2.05 1.27 -20.86
CA ASN A 167 3.11 1.04 -21.84
C ASN A 167 4.04 -0.11 -21.46
N GLU A 168 4.38 -0.26 -20.18
CA GLU A 168 5.16 -1.42 -19.70
C GLU A 168 4.39 -2.74 -19.85
N ILE A 169 3.07 -2.72 -19.67
CA ILE A 169 2.22 -3.88 -19.94
C ILE A 169 2.19 -4.20 -21.44
N TYR A 170 2.06 -3.18 -22.32
CA TYR A 170 2.13 -3.41 -23.77
C TYR A 170 3.45 -4.06 -24.19
N ILE A 171 4.58 -3.62 -23.62
CA ILE A 171 5.91 -4.22 -23.88
C ILE A 171 5.92 -5.70 -23.46
N GLU A 172 5.37 -6.04 -22.29
CA GLU A 172 5.30 -7.44 -21.81
C GLU A 172 4.51 -8.33 -22.75
N TYR A 173 3.38 -7.82 -23.27
CA TYR A 173 2.55 -8.55 -24.23
C TYR A 173 3.09 -8.50 -25.68
N GLY A 174 4.28 -7.94 -25.89
CA GLY A 174 4.89 -7.82 -27.23
C GLY A 174 4.16 -6.86 -28.16
N LEU A 175 3.38 -5.94 -27.61
CA LEU A 175 2.69 -4.89 -28.34
C LEU A 175 3.57 -3.63 -28.43
N THR A 176 3.26 -2.75 -29.39
CA THR A 176 4.01 -1.49 -29.55
C THR A 176 3.51 -0.47 -28.53
N PRO A 177 4.39 0.05 -27.62
CA PRO A 177 4.03 1.14 -26.73
C PRO A 177 3.83 2.45 -27.51
N ASP A 178 3.37 3.50 -26.83
CA ASP A 178 3.32 4.85 -27.39
C ASP A 178 4.67 5.26 -27.96
N GLU A 179 4.69 5.90 -29.13
CA GLU A 179 5.93 6.28 -29.82
C GLU A 179 6.80 7.28 -29.06
N ASN A 180 6.19 8.03 -28.14
CA ASN A 180 6.86 8.99 -27.26
C ASN A 180 7.28 8.40 -25.91
N TYR A 181 6.86 7.14 -25.61
CA TYR A 181 7.19 6.51 -24.35
C TYR A 181 8.65 6.05 -24.33
N THR A 182 9.34 6.39 -23.26
CA THR A 182 10.69 5.88 -22.97
C THR A 182 10.59 4.82 -21.86
N PRO A 183 10.89 3.54 -22.17
CA PRO A 183 10.81 2.48 -21.16
C PRO A 183 11.64 2.78 -19.92
N ILE A 184 11.07 2.56 -18.75
CA ILE A 184 11.72 2.87 -17.46
C ILE A 184 13.07 2.19 -17.30
N ALA A 185 13.24 0.99 -17.86
CA ALA A 185 14.53 0.29 -17.84
C ALA A 185 15.67 1.04 -18.51
N THR A 186 15.35 1.90 -19.49
CA THR A 186 16.34 2.67 -20.27
C THR A 186 16.67 4.02 -19.64
N LEU A 187 15.88 4.51 -18.67
CA LEU A 187 16.16 5.76 -17.99
C LEU A 187 17.42 5.62 -17.11
N PRO A 188 18.28 6.64 -17.04
CA PRO A 188 19.41 6.63 -16.13
C PRO A 188 18.94 6.32 -14.70
N GLN A 189 19.57 5.35 -14.05
CA GLN A 189 19.34 5.15 -12.62
C GLN A 189 19.97 6.34 -11.90
N SER A 190 19.23 6.98 -11.00
CA SER A 190 19.83 7.92 -10.07
C SER A 190 20.82 7.11 -9.19
N GLU A 191 22.11 7.35 -9.40
CA GLU A 191 23.20 6.62 -8.71
C GLU A 191 23.27 6.92 -7.21
N ASP A 192 22.32 7.70 -6.67
CA ASP A 192 22.43 8.29 -5.32
C ASP A 192 22.09 7.34 -4.15
N GLU A 193 21.49 6.18 -4.37
CA GLU A 193 21.11 5.34 -3.21
C GLU A 193 22.08 4.19 -2.88
N SER A 194 22.82 3.65 -3.82
CA SER A 194 23.63 2.44 -3.58
C SER A 194 24.99 2.75 -2.93
N GLU A 195 25.66 3.85 -3.32
CA GLU A 195 26.97 4.20 -2.74
C GLU A 195 26.83 4.82 -1.34
N VAL A 196 25.84 5.68 -1.14
CA VAL A 196 25.58 6.30 0.18
C VAL A 196 25.14 5.28 1.21
N SER A 197 24.42 4.24 0.79
CA SER A 197 24.00 3.14 1.67
C SER A 197 25.20 2.29 2.13
N ALA A 198 26.09 1.91 1.22
CA ALA A 198 27.28 1.11 1.57
C ALA A 198 28.22 1.87 2.50
N VAL A 199 28.46 3.15 2.28
CA VAL A 199 29.29 4.01 3.14
C VAL A 199 28.64 4.21 4.50
N LYS A 200 27.32 4.45 4.57
CA LYS A 200 26.61 4.56 5.86
C LYS A 200 26.66 3.26 6.66
N VAL A 201 26.51 2.12 6.00
CA VAL A 201 26.61 0.79 6.63
C VAL A 201 28.04 0.56 7.16
N LEU A 202 29.07 0.84 6.37
CA LEU A 202 30.47 0.71 6.81
C LEU A 202 30.80 1.63 7.98
N VAL A 203 30.37 2.90 7.92
CA VAL A 203 30.56 3.85 9.03
C VAL A 203 29.82 3.38 10.26
N SER A 204 28.59 2.87 10.14
CA SER A 204 27.81 2.31 11.26
C SER A 204 28.54 1.13 11.92
N TRP A 205 29.10 0.22 11.14
CA TRP A 205 29.90 -0.90 11.65
C TRP A 205 31.19 -0.43 12.35
N ILE A 206 31.89 0.55 11.79
CA ILE A 206 33.09 1.12 12.42
C ILE A 206 32.74 1.78 13.77
N VAL A 207 31.67 2.57 13.82
CA VAL A 207 31.19 3.20 15.07
C VAL A 207 30.82 2.13 16.10
N LEU A 208 30.14 1.07 15.69
CA LEU A 208 29.76 -0.03 16.58
C LEU A 208 31.00 -0.74 17.16
N ILE A 209 31.99 -1.04 16.33
CA ILE A 209 33.26 -1.69 16.75
C ILE A 209 34.03 -0.77 17.74
N VAL A 210 34.08 0.53 17.45
CA VAL A 210 34.75 1.51 18.36
C VAL A 210 34.01 1.59 19.69
N LEU A 211 32.69 1.65 19.69
CA LEU A 211 31.89 1.65 20.92
C LEU A 211 32.06 0.35 21.72
N LEU A 212 32.08 -0.80 21.02
CA LEU A 212 32.29 -2.07 21.65
C LEU A 212 33.73 -2.17 22.27
N SER A 213 34.74 -1.67 21.56
CA SER A 213 36.12 -1.67 22.03
C SER A 213 36.30 -0.73 23.26
N LEU A 214 35.66 0.42 23.25
CA LEU A 214 35.60 1.33 24.38
C LEU A 214 34.88 0.71 25.60
N PHE A 215 33.77 0.03 25.34
CA PHE A 215 33.03 -0.70 26.37
C PHE A 215 33.91 -1.78 27.02
N PHE A 216 34.59 -2.60 26.21
CA PHE A 216 35.53 -3.59 26.75
C PHE A 216 36.75 -2.97 27.41
N ALA A 217 37.24 -1.83 26.98
CA ALA A 217 38.35 -1.11 27.64
C ALA A 217 37.97 -0.55 29.02
N VAL A 218 36.72 -0.08 29.16
CA VAL A 218 36.19 0.48 30.40
C VAL A 218 35.73 -0.61 31.37
N PHE A 219 35.00 -1.62 30.86
CA PHE A 219 34.40 -2.67 31.69
C PHE A 219 35.22 -3.97 31.80
N GLY A 220 36.12 -4.24 30.84
CA GLY A 220 36.97 -5.43 30.85
C GLY A 220 38.05 -5.42 31.97
N ARG A 221 38.16 -4.32 32.74
CA ARG A 221 39.11 -4.18 33.83
C ARG A 221 38.59 -4.68 35.19
N HIS A 222 37.31 -5.09 35.25
CA HIS A 222 36.72 -5.75 36.41
C HIS A 222 36.24 -7.15 35.97
N GLY A 223 37.12 -8.14 36.26
CA GLY A 223 36.91 -9.54 35.85
C GLY A 223 35.59 -10.14 36.33
N GLY A 224 34.94 -10.85 35.42
CA GLY A 224 33.77 -11.67 35.73
C GLY A 224 33.38 -12.43 34.50
N LEU A 225 33.83 -13.66 34.43
CA LEU A 225 33.56 -14.66 33.41
C LEU A 225 32.05 -14.95 33.36
N PHE A 226 31.32 -14.52 32.32
CA PHE A 226 29.95 -15.00 32.05
C PHE A 226 29.96 -15.99 30.90
N ILE A 227 29.67 -17.24 31.26
CA ILE A 227 29.52 -18.41 30.41
C ILE A 227 28.26 -18.21 29.52
N PHE A 228 28.45 -18.25 28.22
CA PHE A 228 27.38 -18.30 27.23
C PHE A 228 26.62 -19.63 27.31
N GLY A 229 25.40 -19.57 27.83
CA GLY A 229 24.42 -20.65 27.73
C GLY A 229 23.73 -20.61 26.37
N SER A 230 23.74 -21.74 25.65
CA SER A 230 23.15 -21.91 24.34
C SER A 230 21.63 -21.74 24.33
N PRO A 231 21.01 -21.00 23.40
CA PRO A 231 19.57 -21.05 23.22
C PRO A 231 19.17 -22.27 22.39
N ARG A 232 18.33 -23.12 22.97
CA ARG A 232 17.66 -24.19 22.27
C ARG A 232 16.61 -23.62 21.32
N PHE A 233 16.76 -23.88 20.06
CA PHE A 233 15.71 -23.75 19.05
C PHE A 233 14.59 -24.75 19.34
N PHE A 234 13.38 -24.26 19.50
CA PHE A 234 12.17 -25.07 19.46
C PHE A 234 11.38 -24.70 18.22
N GLY A 235 11.06 -25.74 17.46
CA GLY A 235 10.46 -25.70 16.14
C GLY A 235 8.93 -25.59 16.14
N GLY A 236 8.46 -25.39 14.92
CA GLY A 236 7.22 -25.98 14.41
C GLY A 236 5.94 -25.26 14.75
N GLY A 237 5.37 -24.55 13.81
CA GLY A 237 3.97 -24.13 13.80
C GLY A 237 3.41 -24.24 12.39
N ASN A 238 2.52 -25.18 12.21
CA ASN A 238 1.73 -25.46 11.02
C ASN A 238 0.88 -24.27 10.60
N PHE A 239 0.95 -23.88 9.34
CA PHE A 239 -0.02 -23.00 8.72
C PHE A 239 -1.14 -23.83 8.09
N HIS A 240 -2.35 -23.68 8.59
CA HIS A 240 -3.56 -24.20 7.97
C HIS A 240 -4.08 -23.20 6.93
N ASN A 241 -4.16 -23.71 5.72
CA ASN A 241 -4.84 -23.14 4.57
C ASN A 241 -6.36 -23.17 4.81
N HIS A 242 -7.06 -22.05 4.66
CA HIS A 242 -8.52 -22.02 4.57
C HIS A 242 -8.95 -21.35 3.27
N GLY A 243 -9.63 -22.15 2.51
CA GLY A 243 -10.12 -21.93 1.18
C GLY A 243 -11.27 -20.92 1.06
N GLY A 244 -11.50 -20.55 -0.16
CA GLY A 244 -12.27 -19.51 -0.74
C GLY A 244 -13.76 -19.49 -0.47
N PHE A 245 -14.31 -18.30 -0.75
CA PHE A 245 -15.74 -18.13 -1.04
C PHE A 245 -15.86 -17.35 -2.35
N GLY A 246 -16.34 -18.03 -3.38
CA GLY A 246 -16.81 -17.43 -4.61
C GLY A 246 -18.19 -16.79 -4.39
N GLY A 247 -18.35 -15.57 -4.87
CA GLY A 247 -19.62 -14.89 -4.98
C GLY A 247 -19.75 -14.26 -6.36
N SER A 248 -20.45 -14.95 -7.26
CA SER A 248 -20.86 -14.44 -8.55
C SER A 248 -22.10 -13.58 -8.38
N SER A 249 -22.07 -12.33 -8.85
CA SER A 249 -23.27 -11.57 -9.17
C SER A 249 -23.09 -10.88 -10.51
N GLY A 250 -23.80 -11.38 -11.53
CA GLY A 250 -23.88 -10.78 -12.83
C GLY A 250 -24.77 -9.54 -12.82
N GLY A 251 -24.41 -8.54 -13.62
CA GLY A 251 -25.21 -7.36 -13.86
C GLY A 251 -24.56 -6.44 -14.88
N PHE A 252 -25.21 -6.36 -16.05
CA PHE A 252 -25.22 -5.29 -17.06
C PHE A 252 -23.90 -4.64 -17.50
N GLY A 253 -23.50 -4.93 -18.73
CA GLY A 253 -22.86 -4.11 -19.77
C GLY A 253 -21.83 -3.01 -19.41
N GLY A 254 -21.04 -3.16 -18.33
CA GLY A 254 -19.91 -2.31 -18.00
C GLY A 254 -18.65 -3.18 -17.81
N PHE A 255 -17.48 -2.61 -17.94
CA PHE A 255 -16.26 -3.28 -17.51
C PHE A 255 -16.37 -3.63 -16.03
N SER A 256 -15.98 -4.85 -15.67
CA SER A 256 -15.94 -5.34 -14.29
C SER A 256 -14.65 -6.12 -14.08
N GLY A 257 -14.25 -6.30 -12.81
CA GLY A 257 -13.10 -7.10 -12.46
C GLY A 257 -13.23 -8.55 -12.97
N GLY A 258 -12.16 -9.12 -13.49
CA GLY A 258 -12.07 -10.48 -13.99
C GLY A 258 -11.75 -11.53 -12.91
N GLY A 259 -11.44 -11.09 -11.68
CA GLY A 259 -11.14 -11.96 -10.53
C GLY A 259 -9.66 -12.28 -10.36
N GLY A 260 -8.75 -11.44 -10.83
CA GLY A 260 -7.29 -11.61 -10.68
C GLY A 260 -6.83 -11.57 -9.21
N SER A 261 -5.68 -12.19 -8.94
CA SER A 261 -5.08 -12.28 -7.62
C SER A 261 -3.84 -11.39 -7.48
N PHE A 262 -3.67 -10.83 -6.29
CA PHE A 262 -2.53 -9.98 -5.94
C PHE A 262 -1.69 -10.64 -4.83
N GLY A 263 -0.36 -10.64 -5.01
CA GLY A 263 0.58 -11.28 -4.09
C GLY A 263 1.28 -10.37 -3.10
N GLY A 264 1.05 -9.08 -3.23
CA GLY A 264 1.76 -8.07 -2.43
C GLY A 264 2.94 -7.44 -3.16
N GLY A 265 3.15 -7.75 -4.44
CA GLY A 265 4.08 -7.01 -5.30
C GLY A 265 3.59 -5.59 -5.54
N GLY A 266 4.54 -4.65 -5.64
CA GLY A 266 4.23 -3.24 -5.86
C GLY A 266 5.18 -2.28 -5.14
N ALA A 267 4.89 -1.00 -5.24
CA ALA A 267 5.65 0.03 -4.54
C ALA A 267 4.76 1.21 -4.16
N GLY A 268 5.12 1.89 -3.07
CA GLY A 268 4.45 3.10 -2.62
C GLY A 268 5.42 4.21 -2.24
N ARG A 269 4.90 5.43 -2.16
CA ARG A 269 5.64 6.63 -1.74
C ARG A 269 4.72 7.56 -0.96
N LYS A 270 5.29 8.19 0.06
CA LYS A 270 4.74 9.41 0.68
C LYS A 270 5.38 10.64 0.03
N PHE A 271 4.60 11.72 -0.08
CA PHE A 271 5.05 12.94 -0.81
C PHE A 271 4.58 14.24 -0.15
#